data_7a8690effbd63747b285e0e7519725f4
#
_entry.id   7a8690effbd63747b285e0e7519725f4
#
_cell.length_a   1.000
_cell.length_b   1.000
_cell.length_c   1.000
_cell.angle_alpha   90.00
_cell.angle_beta   90.00
_cell.angle_gamma   90.00
#
_symmetry.space_group_name_H-M   'P 1'
#
loop_
_entity.id
_entity.type
_entity.pdbx_description
1 polymer ?
#
loop_
_entity_poly.entity_id
_entity_poly.type
_entity_poly.pdbx_seq_one_letter_code
_entity_poly.pdbx_strand_id
1 'polypeptide(L)'
;DHGTSRGLGDVYKRQSIYFGYLNEKPLSFIETMFASTIFFIGLAWESISDLQLKAFRKDPKNKGKICKSGLWKYSRHPNYFGDLVVWISIFTFSISSENLLFIAGSFLSPLIMGSIFYYITGPIMDQAMMQSRPDYKKYMENSNSLIPKLKWKRGKNV
;
A
#
# COMPACT_ATOMS: atom_id res chain seq x y z
N ASP A 1 -10.33 -4.25 -17.16
CA ASP A 1 -9.20 -5.12 -17.51
C ASP A 1 -8.29 -5.32 -16.29
N HIS A 2 -8.72 -6.22 -15.39
CA HIS A 2 -7.97 -6.51 -14.15
C HIS A 2 -6.73 -7.41 -14.38
N GLY A 3 -6.52 -7.89 -15.59
CA GLY A 3 -5.42 -8.80 -15.91
C GLY A 3 -4.07 -8.10 -16.07
N THR A 4 -4.07 -6.93 -16.68
CA THR A 4 -2.84 -6.22 -17.07
C THR A 4 -2.12 -5.58 -15.87
N SER A 5 -2.85 -5.04 -14.91
CA SER A 5 -2.25 -4.43 -13.72
C SER A 5 -1.66 -5.47 -12.75
N ARG A 6 -2.28 -6.67 -12.66
CA ARG A 6 -1.71 -7.80 -11.90
C ARG A 6 -0.43 -8.33 -12.54
N GLY A 7 -0.39 -8.45 -13.88
CA GLY A 7 0.80 -8.93 -14.59
C GLY A 7 2.02 -8.03 -14.43
N LEU A 8 1.84 -6.71 -14.47
CA LEU A 8 2.91 -5.74 -14.21
C LEU A 8 3.43 -5.86 -12.77
N GLY A 9 2.55 -5.92 -11.77
CA GLY A 9 2.93 -6.10 -10.38
C GLY A 9 3.79 -7.35 -10.17
N ASP A 10 3.41 -8.47 -10.79
CA ASP A 10 4.14 -9.74 -10.66
C ASP A 10 5.54 -9.71 -11.29
N VAL A 11 5.73 -8.99 -12.38
CA VAL A 11 7.05 -8.81 -13.01
C VAL A 11 7.99 -8.05 -12.08
N TYR A 12 7.54 -6.94 -11.48
CA TYR A 12 8.36 -6.14 -10.57
C TYR A 12 8.65 -6.86 -9.24
N LYS A 13 7.70 -7.65 -8.71
CA LYS A 13 7.93 -8.52 -7.54
C LYS A 13 9.07 -9.50 -7.79
N ARG A 14 9.05 -10.16 -8.93
CA ARG A 14 10.11 -11.10 -9.31
C ARG A 14 11.47 -10.43 -9.44
N GLN A 15 11.53 -9.18 -9.90
CA GLN A 15 12.77 -8.45 -10.05
C GLN A 15 13.49 -8.23 -8.72
N SER A 16 12.81 -7.75 -7.68
CA SER A 16 13.42 -7.57 -6.35
C SER A 16 13.86 -8.89 -5.72
N ILE A 17 13.05 -9.94 -5.87
CA ILE A 17 13.41 -11.30 -5.40
C ILE A 17 14.62 -11.82 -6.16
N TYR A 18 14.69 -11.59 -7.47
CA TYR A 18 15.82 -12.00 -8.30
C TYR A 18 17.12 -11.30 -7.90
N PHE A 19 17.09 -9.98 -7.65
CA PHE A 19 18.24 -9.25 -7.13
C PHE A 19 18.64 -9.70 -5.73
N GLY A 20 17.69 -10.03 -4.86
CA GLY A 20 17.96 -10.64 -3.56
C GLY A 20 18.64 -12.01 -3.67
N TYR A 21 18.24 -12.82 -4.65
CA TYR A 21 18.85 -14.13 -4.93
C TYR A 21 20.28 -14.02 -5.50
N LEU A 22 20.56 -13.01 -6.30
CA LEU A 22 21.89 -12.75 -6.84
C LEU A 22 22.87 -12.15 -5.82
N ASN A 23 22.38 -11.83 -4.62
CA ASN A 23 23.24 -11.34 -3.56
C ASN A 23 24.03 -12.51 -2.95
N GLU A 24 25.34 -12.53 -3.17
CA GLU A 24 26.24 -13.56 -2.64
C GLU A 24 26.46 -13.45 -1.12
N LYS A 25 26.12 -12.31 -0.52
CA LYS A 25 26.26 -12.09 0.91
C LYS A 25 24.96 -12.46 1.63
N PRO A 26 24.97 -13.48 2.49
CA PRO A 26 23.80 -13.84 3.26
C PRO A 26 23.44 -12.70 4.23
N LEU A 27 22.13 -12.45 4.38
CA LEU A 27 21.61 -11.54 5.39
C LEU A 27 22.01 -12.02 6.79
N SER A 28 22.43 -11.10 7.63
CA SER A 28 22.57 -11.37 9.07
C SER A 28 21.20 -11.68 9.69
N PHE A 29 21.20 -12.34 10.83
CA PHE A 29 19.98 -12.63 11.58
C PHE A 29 19.17 -11.36 11.89
N ILE A 30 19.86 -10.27 12.27
CA ILE A 30 19.21 -8.99 12.60
C ILE A 30 18.54 -8.37 11.38
N GLU A 31 19.23 -8.35 10.22
CA GLU A 31 18.67 -7.83 8.96
C GLU A 31 17.43 -8.64 8.52
N THR A 32 17.53 -9.98 8.61
CA THR A 32 16.41 -10.86 8.29
C THR A 32 15.20 -10.60 9.21
N MET A 33 15.42 -10.47 10.51
CA MET A 33 14.37 -10.19 11.49
C MET A 33 13.73 -8.81 11.23
N PHE A 34 14.54 -7.80 10.93
CA PHE A 34 14.06 -6.46 10.62
C PHE A 34 13.19 -6.44 9.36
N ALA A 35 13.70 -6.99 8.26
CA ALA A 35 12.96 -7.08 7.00
C ALA A 35 11.66 -7.88 7.16
N SER A 36 11.72 -9.04 7.83
CA SER A 36 10.53 -9.87 8.10
C SER A 36 9.50 -9.14 8.94
N THR A 37 9.93 -8.37 9.94
CA THR A 37 9.02 -7.58 10.78
C THR A 37 8.26 -6.54 9.94
N ILE A 38 8.96 -5.80 9.08
CA ILE A 38 8.33 -4.83 8.16
C ILE A 38 7.34 -5.54 7.23
N PHE A 39 7.72 -6.71 6.69
CA PHE A 39 6.88 -7.53 5.83
C PHE A 39 5.55 -7.88 6.51
N PHE A 40 5.61 -8.45 7.71
CA PHE A 40 4.41 -8.85 8.43
C PHE A 40 3.55 -7.66 8.87
N ILE A 41 4.16 -6.52 9.20
CA ILE A 41 3.42 -5.27 9.48
C ILE A 41 2.66 -4.82 8.23
N GLY A 42 3.31 -4.78 7.06
CA GLY A 42 2.66 -4.40 5.80
C GLY A 42 1.52 -5.35 5.42
N LEU A 43 1.79 -6.67 5.48
CA LEU A 43 0.80 -7.70 5.17
C LEU A 43 -0.41 -7.66 6.13
N ALA A 44 -0.17 -7.47 7.42
CA ALA A 44 -1.24 -7.33 8.40
C ALA A 44 -2.07 -6.05 8.13
N TRP A 45 -1.41 -4.95 7.83
CA TRP A 45 -2.08 -3.68 7.54
C TRP A 45 -2.99 -3.79 6.30
N GLU A 46 -2.48 -4.34 5.21
CA GLU A 46 -3.24 -4.62 3.98
C GLU A 46 -4.44 -5.53 4.27
N SER A 47 -4.17 -6.70 4.88
CA SER A 47 -5.20 -7.70 5.18
C SER A 47 -6.30 -7.16 6.09
N ILE A 48 -5.94 -6.41 7.15
CA ILE A 48 -6.91 -5.79 8.06
C ILE A 48 -7.74 -4.74 7.30
N SER A 49 -7.11 -3.94 6.46
CA SER A 49 -7.81 -2.93 5.65
C SER A 49 -8.86 -3.56 4.75
N ASP A 50 -8.50 -4.62 4.05
CA ASP A 50 -9.39 -5.34 3.13
C ASP A 50 -10.52 -6.05 3.88
N LEU A 51 -10.22 -6.68 5.02
CA LEU A 51 -11.24 -7.29 5.88
C LEU A 51 -12.24 -6.25 6.40
N GLN A 52 -11.77 -5.07 6.83
CA GLN A 52 -12.64 -3.98 7.25
C GLN A 52 -13.55 -3.50 6.12
N LEU A 53 -13.01 -3.32 4.91
CA LEU A 53 -13.80 -2.92 3.75
C LEU A 53 -14.80 -3.99 3.35
N LYS A 54 -14.39 -5.25 3.36
CA LYS A 54 -15.27 -6.40 3.06
C LYS A 54 -16.42 -6.49 4.07
N ALA A 55 -16.13 -6.37 5.36
CA ALA A 55 -17.13 -6.37 6.41
C ALA A 55 -18.10 -5.19 6.27
N PHE A 56 -17.59 -3.99 6.00
CA PHE A 56 -18.39 -2.80 5.77
C PHE A 56 -19.35 -2.96 4.59
N ARG A 57 -18.88 -3.50 3.47
CA ARG A 57 -19.68 -3.73 2.25
C ARG A 57 -20.71 -4.83 2.40
N LYS A 58 -20.49 -5.80 3.30
CA LYS A 58 -21.40 -6.91 3.56
C LYS A 58 -22.68 -6.46 4.28
N ASP A 59 -22.64 -5.38 5.04
CA ASP A 59 -23.82 -4.85 5.75
C ASP A 59 -24.68 -4.02 4.77
N PRO A 60 -25.94 -4.45 4.52
CA PRO A 60 -26.85 -3.73 3.62
C PRO A 60 -27.11 -2.27 4.02
N LYS A 61 -27.00 -1.95 5.32
CA LYS A 61 -27.13 -0.58 5.85
C LYS A 61 -26.06 0.37 5.34
N ASN A 62 -24.96 -0.17 4.83
CA ASN A 62 -23.81 0.59 4.32
C ASN A 62 -23.83 0.76 2.80
N LYS A 63 -24.88 0.27 2.12
CA LYS A 63 -25.03 0.45 0.67
C LYS A 63 -25.01 1.93 0.31
N GLY A 64 -24.15 2.31 -0.61
CA GLY A 64 -23.95 3.71 -1.03
C GLY A 64 -23.12 4.57 -0.08
N LYS A 65 -22.73 4.08 1.10
CA LYS A 65 -21.91 4.83 2.07
C LYS A 65 -20.41 4.64 1.82
N ILE A 66 -19.61 5.52 2.45
CA ILE A 66 -18.16 5.51 2.39
C ILE A 66 -17.64 4.85 3.68
N CYS A 67 -16.72 3.89 3.56
CA CYS A 67 -16.02 3.32 4.71
C CYS A 67 -15.06 4.37 5.30
N LYS A 68 -15.34 4.84 6.52
CA LYS A 68 -14.56 5.86 7.24
C LYS A 68 -14.14 5.37 8.63
N SER A 69 -14.21 4.06 8.89
CA SER A 69 -13.87 3.43 10.17
C SER A 69 -12.58 2.63 10.09
N GLY A 70 -12.00 2.30 11.25
CA GLY A 70 -10.76 1.55 11.31
C GLY A 70 -9.61 2.25 10.58
N LEU A 71 -8.87 1.53 9.76
CA LEU A 71 -7.74 2.06 8.98
C LEU A 71 -8.19 3.05 7.90
N TRP A 72 -9.40 2.91 7.37
CA TRP A 72 -10.03 3.81 6.40
C TRP A 72 -10.32 5.22 6.95
N LYS A 73 -10.19 5.42 8.26
CA LYS A 73 -10.23 6.73 8.89
C LYS A 73 -8.96 7.55 8.61
N TYR A 74 -7.83 6.89 8.41
CA TYR A 74 -6.52 7.55 8.32
C TYR A 74 -6.04 7.72 6.89
N SER A 75 -6.50 6.90 5.96
CA SER A 75 -6.17 6.93 4.54
C SER A 75 -7.37 6.50 3.71
N ARG A 76 -7.45 6.97 2.44
CA ARG A 76 -8.46 6.50 1.48
C ARG A 76 -8.13 5.14 0.87
N HIS A 77 -6.84 4.79 0.89
CA HIS A 77 -6.33 3.53 0.35
C HIS A 77 -5.35 2.88 1.32
N PRO A 78 -5.82 2.51 2.54
CA PRO A 78 -4.93 1.94 3.56
C PRO A 78 -4.38 0.57 3.15
N ASN A 79 -5.09 -0.19 2.32
CA ASN A 79 -4.61 -1.44 1.75
C ASN A 79 -3.42 -1.23 0.81
N TYR A 80 -3.43 -0.20 -0.05
CA TYR A 80 -2.27 0.13 -0.89
C TYR A 80 -1.07 0.60 -0.08
N PHE A 81 -1.31 1.28 1.06
CA PHE A 81 -0.22 1.61 1.97
C PHE A 81 0.42 0.34 2.57
N GLY A 82 -0.40 -0.63 2.99
CA GLY A 82 0.10 -1.93 3.47
C GLY A 82 0.92 -2.67 2.42
N ASP A 83 0.41 -2.75 1.19
CA ASP A 83 1.13 -3.36 0.05
C ASP A 83 2.46 -2.61 -0.24
N LEU A 84 2.48 -1.27 -0.20
CA LEU A 84 3.72 -0.50 -0.36
C LEU A 84 4.75 -0.82 0.74
N VAL A 85 4.31 -1.02 1.99
CA VAL A 85 5.19 -1.43 3.10
C VAL A 85 5.77 -2.82 2.85
N VAL A 86 4.99 -3.76 2.28
CA VAL A 86 5.48 -5.07 1.84
C VAL A 86 6.58 -4.91 0.78
N TRP A 87 6.39 -4.04 -0.22
CA TRP A 87 7.40 -3.79 -1.25
C TRP A 87 8.68 -3.18 -0.68
N ILE A 88 8.57 -2.25 0.28
CA ILE A 88 9.70 -1.69 1.00
C ILE A 88 10.44 -2.79 1.77
N SER A 89 9.72 -3.71 2.40
CA SER A 89 10.33 -4.85 3.08
C SER A 89 11.12 -5.74 2.10
N ILE A 90 10.55 -6.06 0.94
CA ILE A 90 11.26 -6.85 -0.09
C ILE A 90 12.55 -6.14 -0.52
N PHE A 91 12.52 -4.82 -0.66
CA PHE A 91 13.74 -4.03 -0.93
C PHE A 91 14.76 -4.15 0.21
N THR A 92 14.34 -4.17 1.49
CA THR A 92 15.29 -4.26 2.62
C THR A 92 16.11 -5.55 2.61
N PHE A 93 15.61 -6.64 2.02
CA PHE A 93 16.39 -7.85 1.80
C PHE A 93 17.57 -7.68 0.81
N SER A 94 17.59 -6.61 0.03
CA SER A 94 18.63 -6.34 -0.95
C SER A 94 19.68 -5.34 -0.44
N ILE A 95 19.46 -4.69 0.71
CA ILE A 95 20.34 -3.62 1.23
C ILE A 95 21.71 -4.18 1.68
N SER A 96 21.79 -5.44 2.09
CA SER A 96 23.03 -6.08 2.50
C SER A 96 23.97 -6.39 1.33
N SER A 97 23.56 -6.18 0.09
CA SER A 97 24.41 -6.32 -1.08
C SER A 97 25.52 -5.27 -1.08
N GLU A 98 26.75 -5.68 -1.43
CA GLU A 98 27.85 -4.74 -1.68
C GLU A 98 27.78 -4.12 -3.08
N ASN A 99 26.90 -4.63 -3.93
CA ASN A 99 26.72 -4.14 -5.29
C ASN A 99 25.64 -3.02 -5.33
N LEU A 100 26.09 -1.79 -5.52
CA LEU A 100 25.23 -0.61 -5.60
C LEU A 100 24.16 -0.71 -6.71
N LEU A 101 24.48 -1.36 -7.83
CA LEU A 101 23.52 -1.56 -8.92
C LEU A 101 22.37 -2.48 -8.51
N PHE A 102 22.65 -3.49 -7.68
CA PHE A 102 21.60 -4.37 -7.15
C PHE A 102 20.71 -3.64 -6.17
N ILE A 103 21.30 -2.83 -5.28
CA ILE A 103 20.51 -1.99 -4.34
C ILE A 103 19.63 -1.01 -5.11
N ALA A 104 20.20 -0.29 -6.09
CA ALA A 104 19.45 0.67 -6.91
C ALA A 104 18.34 -0.01 -7.72
N GLY A 105 18.63 -1.15 -8.36
CA GLY A 105 17.65 -1.93 -9.12
C GLY A 105 16.50 -2.45 -8.23
N SER A 106 16.82 -2.91 -7.03
CA SER A 106 15.81 -3.38 -6.07
C SER A 106 14.93 -2.24 -5.53
N PHE A 107 15.51 -1.04 -5.34
CA PHE A 107 14.75 0.14 -4.91
C PHE A 107 13.74 0.61 -5.95
N LEU A 108 13.97 0.30 -7.21
CA LEU A 108 13.08 0.66 -8.30
C LEU A 108 11.66 0.08 -8.11
N SER A 109 11.56 -1.12 -7.52
CA SER A 109 10.28 -1.80 -7.29
C SER A 109 9.34 -1.03 -6.35
N PRO A 110 9.69 -0.70 -5.11
CA PRO A 110 8.83 0.10 -4.24
C PRO A 110 8.58 1.51 -4.79
N LEU A 111 9.55 2.10 -5.49
CA LEU A 111 9.39 3.41 -6.12
C LEU A 111 8.32 3.38 -7.23
N ILE A 112 8.38 2.40 -8.13
CA ILE A 112 7.40 2.25 -9.22
C ILE A 112 6.02 1.93 -8.64
N MET A 113 5.93 0.99 -7.69
CA MET A 113 4.64 0.64 -7.10
C MET A 113 4.03 1.80 -6.31
N GLY A 114 4.82 2.51 -5.52
CA GLY A 114 4.36 3.71 -4.82
C GLY A 114 3.87 4.78 -5.80
N SER A 115 4.58 4.97 -6.91
CA SER A 115 4.19 5.89 -7.98
C SER A 115 2.86 5.47 -8.65
N ILE A 116 2.71 4.18 -8.96
CA ILE A 116 1.46 3.63 -9.52
C ILE A 116 0.29 3.85 -8.56
N PHE A 117 0.46 3.55 -7.27
CA PHE A 117 -0.59 3.75 -6.29
C PHE A 117 -0.96 5.22 -6.11
N TYR A 118 0.03 6.12 -6.11
CA TYR A 118 -0.21 7.53 -5.85
C TYR A 118 -0.75 8.28 -7.07
N TYR A 119 -0.20 8.04 -8.27
CA TYR A 119 -0.52 8.81 -9.47
C TYR A 119 -1.56 8.15 -10.39
N ILE A 120 -1.75 6.84 -10.30
CA ILE A 120 -2.61 6.10 -11.23
C ILE A 120 -3.77 5.46 -10.48
N THR A 121 -3.51 4.44 -9.66
CA THR A 121 -4.57 3.60 -9.08
C THR A 121 -5.41 4.38 -8.06
N GLY A 122 -4.78 5.15 -7.17
CA GLY A 122 -5.49 5.97 -6.18
C GLY A 122 -6.44 6.98 -6.84
N PRO A 123 -5.97 7.84 -7.75
CA PRO A 123 -6.83 8.79 -8.46
C PRO A 123 -7.97 8.13 -9.24
N ILE A 124 -7.73 7.00 -9.93
CA ILE A 124 -8.79 6.26 -10.66
C ILE A 124 -9.87 5.76 -9.68
N MET A 125 -9.46 5.18 -8.54
CA MET A 125 -10.40 4.73 -7.51
C MET A 125 -11.15 5.90 -6.87
N ASP A 126 -10.47 7.00 -6.55
CA ASP A 126 -11.09 8.21 -6.00
C ASP A 126 -12.12 8.79 -6.99
N GLN A 127 -11.81 8.84 -8.29
CA GLN A 127 -12.73 9.30 -9.33
C GLN A 127 -13.98 8.41 -9.43
N ALA A 128 -13.82 7.10 -9.45
CA ALA A 128 -14.94 6.16 -9.47
C ALA A 128 -15.83 6.29 -8.23
N MET A 129 -15.20 6.55 -7.07
CA MET A 129 -15.94 6.79 -5.83
C MET A 129 -16.68 8.12 -5.84
N MET A 130 -16.11 9.19 -6.40
CA MET A 130 -16.81 10.48 -6.54
C MET A 130 -18.04 10.40 -7.45
N GLN A 131 -17.96 9.63 -8.54
CA GLN A 131 -19.10 9.43 -9.45
C GLN A 131 -20.27 8.70 -8.76
N SER A 132 -19.97 7.76 -7.85
CA SER A 132 -20.98 6.94 -7.19
C SER A 132 -21.46 7.49 -5.85
N ARG A 133 -20.74 8.45 -5.24
CA ARG A 133 -20.96 8.98 -3.88
C ARG A 133 -20.65 10.47 -3.79
N PRO A 134 -21.65 11.35 -3.81
CA PRO A 134 -21.44 12.82 -3.77
C PRO A 134 -20.61 13.29 -2.56
N ASP A 135 -20.79 12.64 -1.40
CA ASP A 135 -20.05 12.99 -0.16
C ASP A 135 -18.58 12.59 -0.17
N TYR A 136 -18.10 11.91 -1.22
CA TYR A 136 -16.73 11.43 -1.27
C TYR A 136 -15.72 12.58 -1.33
N LYS A 137 -16.06 13.68 -2.02
CA LYS A 137 -15.24 14.89 -2.09
C LYS A 137 -14.89 15.43 -0.70
N LYS A 138 -15.89 15.52 0.20
CA LYS A 138 -15.68 15.96 1.59
C LYS A 138 -14.78 14.99 2.38
N TYR A 139 -14.85 13.71 2.09
CA TYR A 139 -13.94 12.72 2.67
C TYR A 139 -12.51 12.91 2.17
N MET A 140 -12.31 13.21 0.89
CA MET A 140 -10.99 13.49 0.31
C MET A 140 -10.31 14.70 0.96
N GLU A 141 -11.05 15.77 1.25
CA GLU A 141 -10.52 16.98 1.92
C GLU A 141 -9.95 16.71 3.31
N ASN A 142 -10.45 15.67 3.99
CA ASN A 142 -10.10 15.33 5.36
C ASN A 142 -9.20 14.10 5.52
N SER A 143 -8.90 13.40 4.42
CA SER A 143 -8.09 12.18 4.42
C SER A 143 -6.97 12.24 3.38
N ASN A 144 -5.82 11.64 3.67
CA ASN A 144 -4.78 11.47 2.67
C ASN A 144 -5.14 10.33 1.70
N SER A 145 -4.55 10.36 0.51
CA SER A 145 -4.73 9.27 -0.47
C SER A 145 -4.10 7.97 0.03
N LEU A 146 -2.79 7.92 0.19
CA LEU A 146 -2.01 6.71 0.46
C LEU A 146 -1.49 6.69 1.89
N ILE A 147 -0.65 7.66 2.28
CA ILE A 147 0.02 7.68 3.57
C ILE A 147 -0.99 8.01 4.68
N PRO A 148 -1.10 7.17 5.73
CA PRO A 148 -2.03 7.41 6.82
C PRO A 148 -1.79 8.74 7.54
N LYS A 149 -2.85 9.49 7.78
CA LYS A 149 -2.80 10.74 8.53
C LYS A 149 -3.10 10.47 10.00
N LEU A 150 -2.09 10.60 10.87
CA LEU A 150 -2.23 10.30 12.30
C LEU A 150 -3.15 11.28 13.07
N LYS A 151 -3.40 12.49 12.51
CA LYS A 151 -4.30 13.47 13.13
C LYS A 151 -5.49 13.74 12.21
N TRP A 152 -6.63 13.18 12.55
CA TRP A 152 -7.92 13.62 12.02
C TRP A 152 -8.21 15.02 12.59
N LYS A 153 -8.23 16.06 11.75
CA LYS A 153 -8.81 17.34 12.16
C LYS A 153 -10.29 17.07 12.49
N ARG A 154 -10.66 17.12 13.77
CA ARG A 154 -12.07 17.22 14.15
C ARG A 154 -12.61 18.44 13.42
N GLY A 155 -13.53 18.23 12.47
CA GLY A 155 -14.28 19.31 11.88
C GLY A 155 -14.85 20.14 13.01
N LYS A 156 -14.62 21.44 12.99
CA LYS A 156 -15.39 22.37 13.84
C LYS A 156 -16.85 22.11 13.49
N ASN A 157 -17.60 21.63 14.47
CA ASN A 157 -19.05 21.60 14.38
C ASN A 157 -19.50 23.05 14.12
N VAL A 158 -20.06 23.32 12.97
CA VAL A 158 -20.91 24.46 12.66
C VAL A 158 -22.33 23.94 12.54
#